data_ba8cc487595645fc95bab086030086fb
#
_entry.id   ba8cc487595645fc95bab086030086fb
#
_cell.length_a   1.000
_cell.length_b   1.000
_cell.length_c   1.000
_cell.angle_alpha   90.00
_cell.angle_beta   90.00
_cell.angle_gamma   90.00
#
_symmetry.space_group_name_H-M   'P 1'
#
loop_
_entity.id
_entity.type
_entity.pdbx_description
1 polymer ?
#
loop_
_entity_poly.entity_id
_entity_poly.type
_entity_poly.pdbx_seq_one_letter_code
_entity_poly.pdbx_strand_id
1 'polypeptide(L)'
;YAAFRRMQQWQQSEDSAQALMSLPHLRLEDVPQTVAPVQTQPGEVSGVRTLHVSGDTNGIVYLNLYFDVSDLTDEELCMLNVLSTCFGELRTETCPADVLQNRVKALLGSLFLRVDCLQKQGDTECVHPYLLVSASMLEENAAEAVQLLRELLTQGRYDETDRIGETVMQNDYFMRQSLISNGHTFAVTKSLSAFSAGAALKETLEGETFVRWFAALAAGFAQNGAQVSAALAALTEKVFVTSRLFAGYSGALDADVLARLIAALPQGAPG
;
A
#
# COMPACT_ATOMS: atom_id res chain seq x y z
N TYR A 1 -37.55 -18.13 5.38
CA TYR A 1 -38.40 -16.95 5.66
C TYR A 1 -38.67 -16.79 7.16
N ALA A 2 -39.06 -17.85 7.89
CA ALA A 2 -39.32 -17.75 9.35
C ALA A 2 -38.07 -17.41 10.18
N ALA A 3 -36.91 -17.96 9.84
CA ALA A 3 -35.64 -17.64 10.49
C ALA A 3 -35.21 -16.19 10.25
N PHE A 4 -35.40 -15.68 9.04
CA PHE A 4 -35.12 -14.29 8.68
C PHE A 4 -36.00 -13.29 9.44
N ARG A 5 -37.32 -13.57 9.54
CA ARG A 5 -38.22 -12.73 10.34
C ARG A 5 -37.88 -12.72 11.82
N ARG A 6 -37.47 -13.86 12.40
CA ARG A 6 -37.01 -13.94 13.79
C ARG A 6 -35.74 -13.10 14.00
N MET A 7 -34.79 -13.16 13.05
CA MET A 7 -33.57 -12.35 13.11
C MET A 7 -33.89 -10.85 13.03
N GLN A 8 -34.80 -10.45 12.12
CA GLN A 8 -35.25 -9.05 12.03
C GLN A 8 -35.93 -8.57 13.32
N GLN A 9 -36.82 -9.40 13.90
CA GLN A 9 -37.48 -9.07 15.17
C GLN A 9 -36.48 -8.94 16.32
N TRP A 10 -35.49 -9.83 16.37
CA TRP A 10 -34.42 -9.77 17.36
C TRP A 10 -33.54 -8.52 17.19
N GLN A 11 -33.17 -8.15 15.97
CA GLN A 11 -32.42 -6.95 15.69
C GLN A 11 -33.17 -5.64 16.03
N GLN A 12 -34.49 -5.67 16.00
CA GLN A 12 -35.36 -4.55 16.33
C GLN A 12 -35.80 -4.52 17.79
N SER A 13 -35.55 -5.60 18.55
CA SER A 13 -35.85 -5.62 19.98
C SER A 13 -34.79 -4.86 20.79
N GLU A 14 -35.24 -4.07 21.74
CA GLU A 14 -34.32 -3.45 22.70
C GLU A 14 -33.74 -4.54 23.61
N ASP A 15 -32.43 -4.43 23.87
CA ASP A 15 -31.78 -5.32 24.83
C ASP A 15 -32.31 -5.08 26.24
N SER A 16 -32.50 -6.15 26.98
CA SER A 16 -32.94 -6.05 28.37
C SER A 16 -31.88 -5.33 29.22
N ALA A 17 -32.31 -4.59 30.24
CA ALA A 17 -31.40 -3.92 31.18
C ALA A 17 -30.37 -4.90 31.79
N GLN A 18 -30.79 -6.17 32.01
CA GLN A 18 -29.92 -7.22 32.54
C GLN A 18 -28.86 -7.66 31.50
N ALA A 19 -29.19 -7.71 30.19
CA ALA A 19 -28.23 -7.99 29.12
C ALA A 19 -27.21 -6.84 28.97
N LEU A 20 -27.67 -5.61 29.01
CA LEU A 20 -26.80 -4.43 29.00
C LEU A 20 -25.86 -4.35 30.20
N MET A 21 -26.33 -4.72 31.41
CA MET A 21 -25.51 -4.79 32.63
C MET A 21 -24.46 -5.94 32.58
N SER A 22 -24.64 -6.95 31.73
CA SER A 22 -23.67 -8.04 31.57
C SER A 22 -22.47 -7.65 30.66
N LEU A 23 -22.57 -6.54 29.93
CA LEU A 23 -21.47 -6.04 29.12
C LEU A 23 -20.37 -5.49 30.05
N PRO A 24 -19.09 -5.81 29.79
CA PRO A 24 -18.00 -5.22 30.54
C PRO A 24 -17.96 -3.71 30.29
N HIS A 25 -17.98 -2.93 31.38
CA HIS A 25 -17.83 -1.49 31.31
C HIS A 25 -16.38 -1.11 31.61
N LEU A 26 -15.79 -0.33 30.70
CA LEU A 26 -14.47 0.23 30.91
C LEU A 26 -14.54 1.26 32.05
N ARG A 27 -13.69 1.09 33.06
CA ARG A 27 -13.51 2.06 34.14
C ARG A 27 -12.28 2.90 33.84
N LEU A 28 -12.19 4.09 34.45
CA LEU A 28 -11.03 4.96 34.25
C LEU A 28 -9.71 4.28 34.68
N GLU A 29 -9.78 3.40 35.66
CA GLU A 29 -8.65 2.61 36.17
C GLU A 29 -8.18 1.54 35.18
N ASP A 30 -9.05 1.10 34.26
CA ASP A 30 -8.72 0.11 33.23
C ASP A 30 -7.97 0.72 32.05
N VAL A 31 -7.95 2.06 31.96
CA VAL A 31 -7.23 2.80 30.92
C VAL A 31 -5.77 2.97 31.32
N PRO A 32 -4.81 2.34 30.62
CA PRO A 32 -3.41 2.49 30.95
C PRO A 32 -2.98 3.96 30.75
N GLN A 33 -2.32 4.54 31.76
CA GLN A 33 -1.85 5.93 31.72
C GLN A 33 -0.68 6.13 30.74
N THR A 34 0.00 5.04 30.35
CA THR A 34 1.12 5.05 29.42
C THR A 34 0.90 4.00 28.34
N VAL A 35 1.16 4.38 27.10
CA VAL A 35 1.17 3.43 25.98
C VAL A 35 2.45 2.60 26.06
N ALA A 36 2.33 1.27 26.05
CA ALA A 36 3.50 0.41 25.98
C ALA A 36 4.26 0.70 24.66
N PRO A 37 5.58 0.94 24.73
CA PRO A 37 6.35 1.19 23.53
C PRO A 37 6.37 -0.07 22.65
N VAL A 38 6.21 0.13 21.34
CA VAL A 38 6.39 -0.94 20.37
C VAL A 38 7.83 -1.38 20.38
N GLN A 39 8.07 -2.67 20.61
CA GLN A 39 9.42 -3.23 20.64
C GLN A 39 9.91 -3.39 19.20
N THR A 40 10.96 -2.65 18.87
CA THR A 40 11.58 -2.68 17.53
C THR A 40 13.04 -3.09 17.63
N GLN A 41 13.47 -3.93 16.69
CA GLN A 41 14.86 -4.40 16.59
C GLN A 41 15.42 -4.00 15.22
N PRO A 42 16.30 -3.00 15.17
CA PRO A 42 17.00 -2.68 13.93
C PRO A 42 17.99 -3.78 13.58
N GLY A 43 18.13 -4.05 12.28
CA GLY A 43 19.00 -5.07 11.74
C GLY A 43 19.44 -4.76 10.32
N GLU A 44 20.12 -5.72 9.71
CA GLU A 44 20.55 -5.66 8.33
C GLU A 44 20.46 -7.05 7.70
N VAL A 45 19.91 -7.13 6.48
CA VAL A 45 19.85 -8.37 5.69
C VAL A 45 20.37 -8.05 4.29
N SER A 46 21.42 -8.74 3.87
CA SER A 46 22.04 -8.57 2.54
C SER A 46 22.40 -7.11 2.20
N GLY A 47 22.88 -6.33 3.17
CA GLY A 47 23.24 -4.92 2.99
C GLY A 47 22.07 -3.94 3.04
N VAL A 48 20.84 -4.42 3.22
CA VAL A 48 19.62 -3.60 3.36
C VAL A 48 19.26 -3.47 4.83
N ARG A 49 19.04 -2.23 5.28
CA ARG A 49 18.56 -1.96 6.64
C ARG A 49 17.19 -2.57 6.85
N THR A 50 16.99 -3.18 8.01
CA THR A 50 15.71 -3.79 8.38
C THR A 50 15.25 -3.31 9.76
N LEU A 51 13.94 -3.36 9.98
CA LEU A 51 13.31 -3.13 11.26
C LEU A 51 12.36 -4.28 11.56
N HIS A 52 12.68 -5.11 12.54
CA HIS A 52 11.77 -6.13 13.05
C HIS A 52 10.92 -5.53 14.16
N VAL A 53 9.61 -5.67 14.05
CA VAL A 53 8.64 -5.28 15.09
C VAL A 53 8.21 -6.55 15.81
N SER A 54 8.62 -6.68 17.07
CA SER A 54 8.29 -7.85 17.91
C SER A 54 6.86 -7.75 18.44
N GLY A 55 6.13 -8.84 18.38
CA GLY A 55 4.76 -8.95 18.89
C GLY A 55 4.14 -10.26 18.46
N ASP A 56 3.04 -10.64 19.13
CA ASP A 56 2.23 -11.75 18.68
C ASP A 56 1.37 -11.33 17.49
N THR A 57 1.60 -11.97 16.35
CA THR A 57 0.90 -11.69 15.09
C THR A 57 -0.10 -12.77 14.72
N ASN A 58 -0.39 -13.70 15.63
CA ASN A 58 -1.31 -14.83 15.42
C ASN A 58 -0.99 -15.63 14.13
N GLY A 59 0.29 -15.89 13.85
CA GLY A 59 0.72 -16.65 12.67
C GLY A 59 0.65 -15.89 11.35
N ILE A 60 0.62 -14.54 11.40
CA ILE A 60 0.64 -13.69 10.21
C ILE A 60 1.98 -12.97 10.13
N VAL A 61 2.61 -13.00 8.96
CA VAL A 61 3.76 -12.15 8.62
C VAL A 61 3.25 -10.89 7.93
N TYR A 62 3.72 -9.74 8.41
CA TYR A 62 3.56 -8.45 7.74
C TYR A 62 4.92 -8.01 7.22
N LEU A 63 5.02 -7.75 5.92
CA LEU A 63 6.24 -7.30 5.26
C LEU A 63 5.99 -5.98 4.55
N ASN A 64 6.78 -4.97 4.89
CA ASN A 64 6.77 -3.65 4.30
C ASN A 64 8.13 -3.36 3.66
N LEU A 65 8.13 -3.07 2.37
CA LEU A 65 9.32 -2.67 1.61
C LEU A 65 9.17 -1.20 1.25
N TYR A 66 10.07 -0.36 1.74
CA TYR A 66 10.09 1.08 1.52
C TYR A 66 11.20 1.42 0.55
N PHE A 67 10.86 1.93 -0.63
CA PHE A 67 11.82 2.41 -1.61
C PHE A 67 11.84 3.94 -1.56
N ASP A 68 13.00 4.53 -1.29
CA ASP A 68 13.17 5.99 -1.26
C ASP A 68 12.95 6.56 -2.66
N VAL A 69 12.01 7.51 -2.78
CA VAL A 69 11.64 8.17 -4.02
C VAL A 69 11.74 9.69 -3.92
N SER A 70 12.56 10.18 -2.98
CA SER A 70 12.74 11.62 -2.70
C SER A 70 13.35 12.41 -3.87
N ASP A 71 14.01 11.74 -4.81
CA ASP A 71 14.60 12.34 -6.01
C ASP A 71 13.65 12.38 -7.20
N LEU A 72 12.45 11.83 -7.08
CA LEU A 72 11.45 11.83 -8.14
C LEU A 72 10.71 13.16 -8.22
N THR A 73 10.32 13.54 -9.42
CA THR A 73 9.44 14.69 -9.65
C THR A 73 8.00 14.38 -9.22
N ASP A 74 7.19 15.41 -8.99
CA ASP A 74 5.76 15.25 -8.67
C ASP A 74 5.01 14.44 -9.73
N GLU A 75 5.36 14.59 -11.01
CA GLU A 75 4.76 13.84 -12.11
C GLU A 75 5.14 12.35 -12.03
N GLU A 76 6.41 12.03 -11.76
CA GLU A 76 6.86 10.65 -11.54
C GLU A 76 6.19 10.03 -10.31
N LEU A 77 6.03 10.79 -9.22
CA LEU A 77 5.31 10.35 -8.02
C LEU A 77 3.82 10.09 -8.30
N CYS A 78 3.16 10.96 -9.07
CA CYS A 78 1.79 10.72 -9.53
C CYS A 78 1.71 9.45 -10.41
N MET A 79 2.71 9.22 -11.27
CA MET A 79 2.77 8.03 -12.10
C MET A 79 3.01 6.75 -11.28
N LEU A 80 3.70 6.82 -10.13
CA LEU A 80 3.78 5.70 -9.17
C LEU A 80 2.41 5.34 -8.58
N ASN A 81 1.51 6.31 -8.41
CA ASN A 81 0.12 6.01 -8.02
C ASN A 81 -0.66 5.34 -9.16
N VAL A 82 -0.38 5.64 -10.42
CA VAL A 82 -0.91 4.83 -11.55
C VAL A 82 -0.35 3.41 -11.50
N LEU A 83 0.97 3.26 -11.25
CA LEU A 83 1.59 1.95 -11.06
C LEU A 83 0.90 1.15 -9.95
N SER A 84 0.52 1.81 -8.85
CA SER A 84 -0.16 1.15 -7.72
C SER A 84 -1.48 0.49 -8.12
N THR A 85 -2.20 1.06 -9.07
CA THR A 85 -3.47 0.48 -9.56
C THR A 85 -3.28 -0.74 -10.47
N CYS A 86 -2.09 -0.90 -11.03
CA CYS A 86 -1.73 -1.99 -11.94
C CYS A 86 -0.91 -3.09 -11.26
N PHE A 87 -0.37 -2.83 -10.06
CA PHE A 87 0.55 -3.75 -9.38
C PHE A 87 -0.16 -5.02 -8.92
N GLY A 88 0.30 -6.17 -9.42
CA GLY A 88 -0.34 -7.47 -9.18
C GLY A 88 -1.54 -7.78 -10.07
N GLU A 89 -1.96 -6.84 -10.93
CA GLU A 89 -3.10 -7.00 -11.84
C GLU A 89 -2.67 -7.36 -13.28
N LEU A 90 -1.43 -7.02 -13.64
CA LEU A 90 -0.85 -7.29 -14.96
C LEU A 90 0.00 -8.55 -14.92
N ARG A 91 0.29 -9.09 -16.12
CA ARG A 91 1.14 -10.27 -16.25
C ARG A 91 2.58 -10.03 -15.79
N THR A 92 3.28 -11.12 -15.46
CA THR A 92 4.74 -11.14 -15.34
C THR A 92 5.38 -11.77 -16.59
N GLU A 93 6.70 -11.86 -16.63
CA GLU A 93 7.40 -12.57 -17.71
C GLU A 93 6.94 -14.02 -17.86
N THR A 94 6.63 -14.67 -16.72
CA THR A 94 6.41 -16.11 -16.65
C THR A 94 4.97 -16.49 -16.31
N CYS A 95 4.13 -15.53 -15.89
CA CYS A 95 2.79 -15.79 -15.40
C CYS A 95 1.74 -14.86 -16.04
N PRO A 96 0.71 -15.41 -16.71
CA PRO A 96 -0.43 -14.63 -17.19
C PRO A 96 -1.18 -13.94 -16.04
N ALA A 97 -1.81 -12.82 -16.32
CA ALA A 97 -2.43 -11.96 -15.31
C ALA A 97 -3.54 -12.64 -14.49
N ASP A 98 -4.39 -13.44 -15.12
CA ASP A 98 -5.48 -14.16 -14.44
C ASP A 98 -4.94 -15.24 -13.48
N VAL A 99 -3.89 -15.95 -13.87
CA VAL A 99 -3.20 -16.93 -13.00
C VAL A 99 -2.48 -16.21 -11.86
N LEU A 100 -1.81 -15.07 -12.15
CA LEU A 100 -1.11 -14.27 -11.17
C LEU A 100 -2.06 -13.74 -10.10
N GLN A 101 -3.22 -13.18 -10.48
CA GLN A 101 -4.24 -12.70 -9.55
C GLN A 101 -4.76 -13.81 -8.62
N ASN A 102 -4.94 -15.04 -9.14
CA ASN A 102 -5.34 -16.17 -8.33
C ASN A 102 -4.24 -16.56 -7.32
N ARG A 103 -2.96 -16.52 -7.72
CA ARG A 103 -1.82 -16.75 -6.81
C ARG A 103 -1.73 -15.66 -5.73
N VAL A 104 -1.90 -14.39 -6.10
CA VAL A 104 -1.94 -13.27 -5.14
C VAL A 104 -3.03 -13.51 -4.09
N LYS A 105 -4.26 -13.83 -4.51
CA LYS A 105 -5.39 -14.10 -3.59
C LYS A 105 -5.20 -15.35 -2.73
N ALA A 106 -4.46 -16.35 -3.22
CA ALA A 106 -4.22 -17.60 -2.49
C ALA A 106 -3.10 -17.47 -1.43
N LEU A 107 -2.07 -16.66 -1.71
CA LEU A 107 -0.86 -16.59 -0.89
C LEU A 107 -0.80 -15.35 0.00
N LEU A 108 -1.45 -14.25 -0.40
CA LEU A 108 -1.39 -12.98 0.30
C LEU A 108 -2.74 -12.62 0.91
N GLY A 109 -2.75 -12.28 2.19
CA GLY A 109 -3.91 -11.71 2.87
C GLY A 109 -4.16 -10.26 2.45
N SER A 110 -3.09 -9.52 2.16
CA SER A 110 -3.14 -8.19 1.56
C SER A 110 -1.91 -7.95 0.68
N LEU A 111 -2.09 -7.18 -0.36
CA LEU A 111 -1.02 -6.63 -1.18
C LEU A 111 -1.43 -5.23 -1.61
N PHE A 112 -0.60 -4.24 -1.32
CA PHE A 112 -0.80 -2.90 -1.87
C PHE A 112 0.52 -2.18 -2.10
N LEU A 113 0.48 -1.30 -3.06
CA LEU A 113 1.54 -0.38 -3.43
C LEU A 113 0.99 1.05 -3.26
N ARG A 114 1.74 1.94 -2.61
CA ARG A 114 1.37 3.36 -2.50
C ARG A 114 2.59 4.22 -2.27
N VAL A 115 2.51 5.49 -2.66
CA VAL A 115 3.47 6.48 -2.21
C VAL A 115 3.05 6.96 -0.81
N ASP A 116 3.93 6.80 0.17
CA ASP A 116 3.72 7.23 1.54
C ASP A 116 4.69 8.37 1.88
N CYS A 117 4.22 9.35 2.64
CA CYS A 117 5.00 10.52 3.03
C CYS A 117 5.35 10.43 4.50
N LEU A 118 6.62 10.13 4.80
CA LEU A 118 7.10 10.13 6.17
C LEU A 118 7.63 11.51 6.53
N GLN A 119 7.10 12.06 7.62
CA GLN A 119 7.51 13.34 8.15
C GLN A 119 8.30 13.12 9.44
N LYS A 120 9.42 13.83 9.58
CA LYS A 120 10.21 13.77 10.81
C LYS A 120 9.43 14.45 11.94
N GLN A 121 9.34 13.79 13.09
CA GLN A 121 8.68 14.34 14.26
C GLN A 121 9.31 15.68 14.67
N GLY A 122 8.49 16.73 14.79
CA GLY A 122 8.91 18.07 15.16
C GLY A 122 9.47 18.93 14.02
N ASP A 123 9.50 18.41 12.79
CA ASP A 123 9.96 19.14 11.61
C ASP A 123 8.90 19.04 10.50
N THR A 124 8.17 20.12 10.25
CA THR A 124 7.09 20.16 9.27
C THR A 124 7.57 20.29 7.82
N GLU A 125 8.81 20.66 7.62
CA GLU A 125 9.41 20.87 6.30
C GLU A 125 10.18 19.64 5.78
N CYS A 126 10.62 18.75 6.70
CA CYS A 126 11.36 17.54 6.33
C CYS A 126 10.40 16.41 5.98
N VAL A 127 10.24 16.14 4.70
CA VAL A 127 9.36 15.12 4.15
C VAL A 127 10.18 14.15 3.30
N HIS A 128 9.99 12.86 3.56
CA HIS A 128 10.61 11.79 2.81
C HIS A 128 9.53 10.92 2.17
N PRO A 129 9.29 11.04 0.86
CA PRO A 129 8.39 10.15 0.14
C PRO A 129 9.04 8.78 -0.06
N TYR A 130 8.27 7.74 0.20
CA TYR A 130 8.64 6.34 -0.04
C TYR A 130 7.57 5.66 -0.89
N LEU A 131 7.99 4.85 -1.85
CA LEU A 131 7.10 3.87 -2.43
C LEU A 131 7.04 2.67 -1.51
N LEU A 132 5.90 2.46 -0.87
CA LEU A 132 5.64 1.35 0.05
C LEU A 132 4.99 0.20 -0.70
N VAL A 133 5.64 -0.96 -0.69
CA VAL A 133 5.04 -2.25 -1.02
C VAL A 133 4.73 -2.96 0.29
N SER A 134 3.46 -3.16 0.59
CA SER A 134 3.03 -3.83 1.82
C SER A 134 2.29 -5.12 1.49
N ALA A 135 2.66 -6.18 2.18
CA ALA A 135 2.03 -7.48 2.04
C ALA A 135 1.84 -8.15 3.40
N SER A 136 0.75 -8.89 3.56
CA SER A 136 0.54 -9.81 4.67
C SER A 136 0.34 -11.23 4.15
N MET A 137 0.81 -12.21 4.92
CA MET A 137 0.77 -13.62 4.54
C MET A 137 0.75 -14.52 5.77
N LEU A 138 0.28 -15.75 5.64
CA LEU A 138 0.44 -16.74 6.70
C LEU A 138 1.90 -17.16 6.82
N GLU A 139 2.38 -17.41 8.05
CA GLU A 139 3.75 -17.84 8.32
C GLU A 139 4.12 -19.12 7.55
N GLU A 140 3.20 -20.09 7.46
CA GLU A 140 3.40 -21.33 6.71
C GLU A 140 3.61 -21.10 5.21
N ASN A 141 3.07 -20.03 4.64
CA ASN A 141 3.16 -19.68 3.23
C ASN A 141 4.22 -18.58 2.95
N ALA A 142 4.92 -18.09 3.96
CA ALA A 142 5.78 -16.92 3.84
C ALA A 142 6.86 -17.06 2.75
N ALA A 143 7.47 -18.24 2.62
CA ALA A 143 8.49 -18.47 1.60
C ALA A 143 7.94 -18.38 0.16
N GLU A 144 6.75 -18.94 -0.09
CA GLU A 144 6.10 -18.91 -1.40
C GLU A 144 5.53 -17.52 -1.70
N ALA A 145 4.94 -16.86 -0.70
CA ALA A 145 4.43 -15.50 -0.81
C ALA A 145 5.53 -14.47 -1.12
N VAL A 146 6.69 -14.59 -0.45
CA VAL A 146 7.87 -13.74 -0.73
C VAL A 146 8.45 -14.03 -2.11
N GLN A 147 8.43 -15.29 -2.57
CA GLN A 147 8.79 -15.64 -3.93
C GLN A 147 7.86 -14.96 -4.96
N LEU A 148 6.55 -14.91 -4.68
CA LEU A 148 5.59 -14.19 -5.51
C LEU A 148 5.87 -12.67 -5.52
N LEU A 149 6.15 -12.07 -4.35
CA LEU A 149 6.54 -10.66 -4.26
C LEU A 149 7.79 -10.37 -5.09
N ARG A 150 8.80 -11.25 -5.03
CA ARG A 150 9.99 -11.14 -5.88
C ARG A 150 9.62 -11.12 -7.36
N GLU A 151 8.75 -12.02 -7.81
CA GLU A 151 8.27 -12.07 -9.20
C GLU A 151 7.59 -10.77 -9.61
N LEU A 152 6.70 -10.24 -8.76
CA LEU A 152 6.01 -8.97 -9.01
C LEU A 152 6.97 -7.78 -9.13
N LEU A 153 7.98 -7.71 -8.27
CA LEU A 153 8.95 -6.60 -8.25
C LEU A 153 9.95 -6.64 -9.40
N THR A 154 10.33 -7.85 -9.89
CA THR A 154 11.43 -8.00 -10.84
C THR A 154 11.00 -8.42 -12.24
N GLN A 155 9.77 -8.94 -12.41
CA GLN A 155 9.31 -9.54 -13.67
C GLN A 155 7.96 -8.97 -14.14
N GLY A 156 7.43 -7.94 -13.48
CA GLY A 156 6.20 -7.25 -13.89
C GLY A 156 6.30 -6.72 -15.33
N ARG A 157 5.26 -6.89 -16.14
CA ARG A 157 5.18 -6.43 -17.52
C ARG A 157 4.07 -5.40 -17.70
N TYR A 158 4.43 -4.28 -18.29
CA TYR A 158 3.54 -3.13 -18.47
C TYR A 158 3.23 -2.88 -19.96
N ASP A 159 3.27 -3.93 -20.78
CA ASP A 159 3.04 -3.87 -22.24
C ASP A 159 1.58 -4.18 -22.64
N GLU A 160 0.73 -4.57 -21.68
CA GLU A 160 -0.71 -4.78 -21.90
C GLU A 160 -1.46 -3.44 -21.85
N THR A 161 -1.21 -2.55 -22.83
CA THR A 161 -1.73 -1.17 -22.84
C THR A 161 -3.25 -1.10 -22.72
N ASP A 162 -3.99 -2.01 -23.36
CA ASP A 162 -5.45 -2.02 -23.29
C ASP A 162 -5.92 -2.29 -21.86
N ARG A 163 -5.30 -3.25 -21.16
CA ARG A 163 -5.63 -3.59 -19.78
C ARG A 163 -5.26 -2.47 -18.79
N ILE A 164 -4.13 -1.81 -19.02
CA ILE A 164 -3.77 -0.61 -18.26
C ILE A 164 -4.83 0.47 -18.47
N GLY A 165 -5.29 0.66 -19.70
CA GLY A 165 -6.35 1.63 -20.04
C GLY A 165 -7.66 1.33 -19.32
N GLU A 166 -8.11 0.08 -19.32
CA GLU A 166 -9.30 -0.35 -18.57
C GLU A 166 -9.17 -0.03 -17.08
N THR A 167 -8.01 -0.35 -16.47
CA THR A 167 -7.72 -0.06 -15.07
C THR A 167 -7.72 1.43 -14.79
N VAL A 168 -7.09 2.25 -15.66
CA VAL A 168 -7.07 3.71 -15.53
C VAL A 168 -8.49 4.29 -15.62
N MET A 169 -9.29 3.87 -16.59
CA MET A 169 -10.68 4.35 -16.75
C MET A 169 -11.56 3.99 -15.56
N GLN A 170 -11.42 2.78 -15.03
CA GLN A 170 -12.14 2.33 -13.85
C GLN A 170 -11.76 3.16 -12.62
N ASN A 171 -10.48 3.41 -12.41
CA ASN A 171 -10.00 4.22 -11.28
C ASN A 171 -10.43 5.70 -11.42
N ASP A 172 -10.41 6.30 -12.61
CA ASP A 172 -10.95 7.64 -12.83
C ASP A 172 -12.42 7.74 -12.40
N TYR A 173 -13.22 6.75 -12.76
CA TYR A 173 -14.61 6.70 -12.32
C TYR A 173 -14.74 6.65 -10.78
N PHE A 174 -14.00 5.79 -10.11
CA PHE A 174 -14.02 5.70 -8.65
C PHE A 174 -13.51 6.97 -7.97
N MET A 175 -12.46 7.60 -8.48
CA MET A 175 -11.93 8.86 -7.95
C MET A 175 -12.96 9.99 -8.06
N ARG A 176 -13.67 10.12 -9.19
CA ARG A 176 -14.75 11.10 -9.37
C ARG A 176 -15.89 10.86 -8.39
N GLN A 177 -16.29 9.61 -8.16
CA GLN A 177 -17.30 9.26 -7.16
C GLN A 177 -16.83 9.61 -5.75
N SER A 178 -15.56 9.32 -5.42
CA SER A 178 -14.96 9.67 -4.15
C SER A 178 -14.91 11.18 -3.92
N LEU A 179 -14.61 11.98 -4.94
CA LEU A 179 -14.61 13.42 -4.84
C LEU A 179 -16.01 13.98 -4.45
N ILE A 180 -17.07 13.34 -4.93
CA ILE A 180 -18.46 13.72 -4.59
C ILE A 180 -18.81 13.25 -3.17
N SER A 181 -18.57 11.98 -2.84
CA SER A 181 -18.98 11.39 -1.56
C SER A 181 -18.13 11.84 -0.38
N ASN A 182 -16.85 12.14 -0.60
CA ASN A 182 -15.85 12.49 0.41
C ASN A 182 -15.30 13.92 0.25
N GLY A 183 -16.08 14.85 -0.34
CA GLY A 183 -15.64 16.20 -0.65
C GLY A 183 -15.05 16.96 0.55
N HIS A 184 -15.54 16.69 1.77
CA HIS A 184 -15.01 17.27 3.00
C HIS A 184 -13.54 16.85 3.25
N THR A 185 -13.17 15.59 2.95
CA THR A 185 -11.79 15.11 3.11
C THR A 185 -10.85 15.81 2.12
N PHE A 186 -11.27 15.95 0.85
CA PHE A 186 -10.50 16.69 -0.15
C PHE A 186 -10.33 18.18 0.23
N ALA A 187 -11.38 18.82 0.77
CA ALA A 187 -11.30 20.20 1.23
C ALA A 187 -10.31 20.35 2.41
N VAL A 188 -10.31 19.41 3.36
CA VAL A 188 -9.35 19.40 4.48
C VAL A 188 -7.93 19.21 3.97
N THR A 189 -7.68 18.23 3.10
CA THR A 189 -6.35 17.97 2.51
C THR A 189 -5.84 19.21 1.78
N LYS A 190 -6.69 19.84 0.97
CA LYS A 190 -6.37 21.08 0.26
C LYS A 190 -6.03 22.21 1.20
N SER A 191 -6.81 22.39 2.28
CA SER A 191 -6.56 23.44 3.26
C SER A 191 -5.26 23.23 4.01
N LEU A 192 -4.95 21.99 4.39
CA LEU A 192 -3.72 21.64 5.11
C LEU A 192 -2.47 21.77 4.24
N SER A 193 -2.58 21.70 2.93
CA SER A 193 -1.45 21.80 2.00
C SER A 193 -0.71 23.14 2.08
N ALA A 194 -1.36 24.18 2.61
CA ALA A 194 -0.74 25.49 2.83
C ALA A 194 0.14 25.56 4.10
N PHE A 195 0.11 24.54 4.96
CA PHE A 195 0.72 24.60 6.29
C PHE A 195 1.92 23.69 6.49
N SER A 196 2.12 22.68 5.62
CA SER A 196 3.30 21.81 5.70
C SER A 196 3.64 21.18 4.35
N ALA A 197 4.92 20.90 4.15
CA ALA A 197 5.42 20.25 2.94
C ALA A 197 4.80 18.84 2.75
N GLY A 198 4.62 18.08 3.85
CA GLY A 198 3.97 16.77 3.80
C GLY A 198 2.51 16.83 3.38
N ALA A 199 1.76 17.82 3.87
CA ALA A 199 0.38 18.02 3.45
C ALA A 199 0.28 18.51 2.00
N ALA A 200 1.23 19.33 1.53
CA ALA A 200 1.32 19.76 0.14
C ALA A 200 1.57 18.56 -0.79
N LEU A 201 2.53 17.70 -0.45
CA LEU A 201 2.80 16.49 -1.21
C LEU A 201 1.59 15.52 -1.20
N LYS A 202 0.92 15.37 -0.06
CA LYS A 202 -0.30 14.55 0.03
C LYS A 202 -1.41 15.09 -0.86
N GLU A 203 -1.59 16.41 -0.95
CA GLU A 203 -2.54 17.02 -1.88
C GLU A 203 -2.20 16.71 -3.34
N THR A 204 -0.92 16.73 -3.71
CA THR A 204 -0.45 16.37 -5.05
C THR A 204 -0.71 14.89 -5.38
N LEU A 205 -0.59 13.99 -4.40
CA LEU A 205 -0.64 12.54 -4.61
C LEU A 205 -2.02 11.91 -4.39
N GLU A 206 -2.87 12.50 -3.54
CA GLU A 206 -4.14 11.91 -3.12
C GLU A 206 -5.29 12.92 -3.12
N GLY A 207 -4.98 14.22 -3.26
CA GLY A 207 -5.94 15.31 -3.17
C GLY A 207 -6.66 15.59 -4.49
N GLU A 208 -7.34 16.74 -4.52
CA GLU A 208 -8.08 17.23 -5.68
C GLU A 208 -7.16 17.47 -6.88
N THR A 209 -5.92 17.91 -6.62
CA THR A 209 -4.88 18.09 -7.65
C THR A 209 -4.57 16.78 -8.35
N PHE A 210 -4.41 15.68 -7.59
CA PHE A 210 -4.20 14.35 -8.17
C PHE A 210 -5.40 13.88 -9.00
N VAL A 211 -6.63 14.03 -8.47
CA VAL A 211 -7.84 13.63 -9.21
C VAL A 211 -7.94 14.33 -10.56
N ARG A 212 -7.63 15.63 -10.63
CA ARG A 212 -7.62 16.39 -11.89
C ARG A 212 -6.53 15.90 -12.84
N TRP A 213 -5.34 15.68 -12.34
CA TRP A 213 -4.22 15.16 -13.12
C TRP A 213 -4.55 13.77 -13.70
N PHE A 214 -5.08 12.88 -12.86
CA PHE A 214 -5.47 11.53 -13.25
C PHE A 214 -6.60 11.52 -14.29
N ALA A 215 -7.59 12.41 -14.13
CA ALA A 215 -8.67 12.56 -15.08
C ALA A 215 -8.18 13.02 -16.46
N ALA A 216 -7.17 13.91 -16.51
CA ALA A 216 -6.55 14.33 -17.76
C ALA A 216 -5.76 13.17 -18.41
N LEU A 217 -5.04 12.38 -17.63
CA LEU A 217 -4.34 11.18 -18.09
C LEU A 217 -5.33 10.16 -18.65
N ALA A 218 -6.44 9.89 -17.95
CA ALA A 218 -7.48 8.97 -18.41
C ALA A 218 -8.13 9.45 -19.72
N ALA A 219 -8.46 10.73 -19.83
CA ALA A 219 -9.04 11.30 -21.05
C ALA A 219 -8.10 11.23 -22.27
N GLY A 220 -6.79 11.35 -22.04
CA GLY A 220 -5.75 11.26 -23.08
C GLY A 220 -5.24 9.84 -23.35
N PHE A 221 -5.70 8.84 -22.62
CA PHE A 221 -5.09 7.50 -22.63
C PHE A 221 -5.12 6.82 -24.01
N ALA A 222 -6.19 7.00 -24.79
CA ALA A 222 -6.31 6.42 -26.13
C ALA A 222 -5.15 6.86 -27.08
N GLN A 223 -4.60 8.06 -26.89
CA GLN A 223 -3.49 8.59 -27.67
C GLN A 223 -2.13 8.32 -27.02
N ASN A 224 -2.07 8.33 -25.69
CA ASN A 224 -0.82 8.31 -24.92
C ASN A 224 -0.54 7.00 -24.18
N GLY A 225 -1.42 5.98 -24.33
CA GLY A 225 -1.32 4.72 -23.58
C GLY A 225 0.04 4.02 -23.70
N ALA A 226 0.64 4.03 -24.90
CA ALA A 226 1.99 3.49 -25.10
C ALA A 226 3.07 4.25 -24.32
N GLN A 227 2.92 5.57 -24.17
CA GLN A 227 3.84 6.40 -23.38
C GLN A 227 3.66 6.14 -21.89
N VAL A 228 2.41 5.99 -21.41
CA VAL A 228 2.10 5.61 -20.03
C VAL A 228 2.70 4.24 -19.71
N SER A 229 2.49 3.25 -20.57
CA SER A 229 3.07 1.91 -20.46
C SER A 229 4.60 1.95 -20.33
N ALA A 230 5.28 2.69 -21.22
CA ALA A 230 6.73 2.86 -21.17
C ALA A 230 7.21 3.59 -19.89
N ALA A 231 6.47 4.60 -19.43
CA ALA A 231 6.78 5.31 -18.19
C ALA A 231 6.65 4.41 -16.95
N LEU A 232 5.61 3.55 -16.87
CA LEU A 232 5.45 2.58 -15.80
C LEU A 232 6.62 1.57 -15.78
N ALA A 233 7.02 1.05 -16.94
CA ALA A 233 8.16 0.15 -17.04
C ALA A 233 9.47 0.82 -16.58
N ALA A 234 9.74 2.04 -17.05
CA ALA A 234 10.94 2.78 -16.67
C ALA A 234 10.97 3.11 -15.16
N LEU A 235 9.83 3.45 -14.57
CA LEU A 235 9.72 3.72 -13.13
C LEU A 235 9.97 2.47 -12.29
N THR A 236 9.48 1.30 -12.70
CA THR A 236 9.77 0.06 -11.97
C THR A 236 11.25 -0.28 -11.98
N GLU A 237 11.94 -0.12 -13.12
CA GLU A 237 13.38 -0.31 -13.21
C GLU A 237 14.18 0.71 -12.37
N LYS A 238 13.70 1.97 -12.31
CA LYS A 238 14.33 3.05 -11.54
C LYS A 238 14.16 2.87 -10.04
N VAL A 239 12.99 2.37 -9.58
CA VAL A 239 12.61 2.41 -8.17
C VAL A 239 12.87 1.09 -7.46
N PHE A 240 12.59 -0.07 -8.07
CA PHE A 240 12.76 -1.37 -7.39
C PHE A 240 14.22 -1.83 -7.39
N VAL A 241 15.07 -1.08 -6.68
CA VAL A 241 16.51 -1.34 -6.54
C VAL A 241 16.91 -1.36 -5.06
N THR A 242 17.93 -2.15 -4.72
CA THR A 242 18.34 -2.34 -3.33
C THR A 242 18.92 -1.08 -2.69
N SER A 243 19.54 -0.18 -3.48
CA SER A 243 20.08 1.08 -2.99
C SER A 243 19.02 2.03 -2.40
N ARG A 244 17.75 1.86 -2.77
CA ARG A 244 16.61 2.63 -2.27
C ARG A 244 15.85 1.94 -1.15
N LEU A 245 16.14 0.65 -0.90
CA LEU A 245 15.31 -0.22 -0.08
C LEU A 245 15.63 -0.10 1.42
N PHE A 246 14.57 -0.01 2.20
CA PHE A 246 14.52 -0.28 3.62
C PHE A 246 13.34 -1.25 3.87
N ALA A 247 13.51 -2.26 4.73
CA ALA A 247 12.46 -3.24 4.99
C ALA A 247 12.02 -3.24 6.45
N GLY A 248 10.70 -3.26 6.67
CA GLY A 248 10.09 -3.47 7.99
C GLY A 248 9.26 -4.75 7.99
N TYR A 249 9.32 -5.56 9.06
CA TYR A 249 8.50 -6.76 9.14
C TYR A 249 8.13 -7.11 10.59
N SER A 250 7.05 -7.88 10.73
CA SER A 250 6.65 -8.55 11.98
C SER A 250 6.12 -9.95 11.69
N GLY A 251 6.08 -10.79 12.72
CA GLY A 251 5.81 -12.22 12.59
C GLY A 251 7.07 -13.04 12.32
N ALA A 252 6.91 -14.35 12.17
CA ALA A 252 8.03 -15.28 11.98
C ALA A 252 8.45 -15.33 10.51
N LEU A 253 9.20 -14.31 10.07
CA LEU A 253 9.82 -14.29 8.75
C LEU A 253 11.28 -14.76 8.86
N ASP A 254 11.62 -15.82 8.12
CA ASP A 254 13.00 -16.31 8.03
C ASP A 254 13.88 -15.26 7.29
N ALA A 255 15.01 -14.92 7.90
CA ALA A 255 15.99 -13.98 7.33
C ALA A 255 16.49 -14.44 5.94
N ASP A 256 16.65 -15.76 5.71
CA ASP A 256 17.07 -16.30 4.42
C ASP A 256 16.00 -16.10 3.33
N VAL A 257 14.72 -16.10 3.70
CA VAL A 257 13.61 -15.80 2.78
C VAL A 257 13.66 -14.34 2.33
N LEU A 258 13.84 -13.42 3.28
CA LEU A 258 14.01 -12.00 3.00
C LEU A 258 15.29 -11.73 2.20
N ALA A 259 16.41 -12.39 2.55
CA ALA A 259 17.66 -12.25 1.83
C ALA A 259 17.55 -12.64 0.34
N ARG A 260 16.81 -13.70 0.03
CA ARG A 260 16.55 -14.13 -1.36
C ARG A 260 15.72 -13.13 -2.15
N LEU A 261 14.77 -12.44 -1.53
CA LEU A 261 14.03 -11.37 -2.16
C LEU A 261 14.96 -10.19 -2.49
N ILE A 262 15.74 -9.74 -1.49
CA ILE A 262 16.66 -8.61 -1.64
C ILE A 262 17.72 -8.90 -2.71
N ALA A 263 18.32 -10.10 -2.69
CA ALA A 263 19.36 -10.50 -3.66
C ALA A 263 18.85 -10.56 -5.10
N ALA A 264 17.54 -10.66 -5.32
CA ALA A 264 16.95 -10.69 -6.66
C ALA A 264 16.71 -9.28 -7.23
N LEU A 265 16.70 -8.24 -6.38
CA LEU A 265 16.55 -6.85 -6.85
C LEU A 265 17.89 -6.35 -7.41
N PRO A 266 17.87 -5.53 -8.49
CA PRO A 266 19.07 -4.84 -8.97
C PRO A 266 19.68 -3.94 -7.88
N GLN A 267 20.99 -3.74 -7.91
CA GLN A 267 21.64 -2.88 -6.91
C GLN A 267 21.25 -1.40 -7.05
N GLY A 268 21.02 -0.93 -8.27
CA GLY A 268 20.79 0.47 -8.59
C GLY A 268 22.07 1.33 -8.48
N ALA A 269 21.99 2.54 -8.97
CA ALA A 269 23.03 3.52 -8.70
C ALA A 269 22.93 4.01 -7.25
N PRO A 270 24.04 4.26 -6.54
CA PRO A 270 24.01 4.97 -5.27
C PRO A 270 23.41 6.36 -5.49
N GLY A 271 22.37 6.71 -4.75
CA GLY A 271 21.72 8.02 -4.78
C GLY A 271 22.60 9.09 -4.11
#